data_7f555e6087eae1e409b13b6fab673d47
#
_entry.id   7f555e6087eae1e409b13b6fab673d47
#
_cell.length_a   1.000
_cell.length_b   1.000
_cell.length_c   1.000
_cell.angle_alpha   90.00
_cell.angle_beta   90.00
_cell.angle_gamma   90.00
#
_symmetry.space_group_name_H-M   'P 1'
#
loop_
_entity.id
_entity.type
_entity.pdbx_description
1 polymer ?
#
loop_
_entity_poly.entity_id
_entity_poly.type
_entity_poly.pdbx_seq_one_letter_code
_entity_poly.pdbx_strand_id
1 'polypeptide(L)'
;TLDGDEVIIPNSKDIFFEEINVLYPESDVFEFEFLYIWDNPNQYRYDGYYCQAWHKRLLKMKNQPEDLHYSETGYVGNGHSPGVPQNCIGQDKPIRSKVKILHYGYFDDELRQNKFKYYTARDADRISKHNEFGGYKNIISGEGKLSGPHGIEFRYLPEGFYFNFPDKKNPN
;
A
#
# COMPACT_ATOMS: atom_id res chain seq x y z
N THR A 1 -6.76 5.15 8.14
CA THR A 1 -7.45 5.60 6.92
C THR A 1 -7.03 4.74 5.74
N LEU A 2 -7.95 4.51 4.81
CA LEU A 2 -7.69 3.91 3.50
C LEU A 2 -7.75 5.02 2.46
N ASP A 3 -6.90 4.92 1.43
CA ASP A 3 -6.97 5.79 0.28
C ASP A 3 -8.12 5.35 -0.66
N GLY A 4 -8.54 6.19 -1.60
CA GLY A 4 -9.68 5.90 -2.46
C GLY A 4 -9.49 4.72 -3.43
N ASP A 5 -8.27 4.23 -3.57
CA ASP A 5 -7.87 3.09 -4.40
C ASP A 5 -7.45 1.85 -3.56
N GLU A 6 -7.76 1.85 -2.26
CA GLU A 6 -7.44 0.78 -1.32
C GLU A 6 -8.71 0.09 -0.80
N VAL A 7 -8.72 -1.23 -0.79
CA VAL A 7 -9.85 -2.05 -0.33
C VAL A 7 -9.37 -3.17 0.59
N ILE A 8 -9.99 -3.31 1.74
CA ILE A 8 -9.74 -4.47 2.62
C ILE A 8 -10.31 -5.73 1.98
N ILE A 9 -9.57 -6.85 2.02
CA ILE A 9 -10.05 -8.13 1.49
C ILE A 9 -11.40 -8.53 2.10
N PRO A 10 -12.28 -9.20 1.33
CA PRO A 10 -13.56 -9.70 1.83
C PRO A 10 -13.39 -10.61 3.06
N ASN A 11 -14.42 -10.69 3.88
CA ASN A 11 -14.50 -11.60 5.04
C ASN A 11 -13.43 -11.38 6.12
N SER A 12 -12.77 -10.22 6.13
CA SER A 12 -11.70 -9.89 7.10
C SER A 12 -12.21 -9.38 8.44
N LYS A 13 -13.50 -9.05 8.55
CA LYS A 13 -14.05 -8.37 9.71
C LYS A 13 -13.74 -9.10 11.01
N ASP A 14 -14.04 -10.39 11.05
CA ASP A 14 -13.89 -11.18 12.28
C ASP A 14 -12.40 -11.36 12.65
N ILE A 15 -11.54 -11.60 11.66
CA ILE A 15 -10.09 -11.66 11.85
C ILE A 15 -9.57 -10.35 12.43
N PHE A 16 -10.02 -9.24 11.87
CA PHE A 16 -9.59 -7.90 12.28
C PHE A 16 -10.03 -7.57 13.71
N PHE A 17 -11.29 -7.89 14.07
CA PHE A 17 -11.79 -7.67 15.42
C PHE A 17 -11.11 -8.58 16.44
N GLU A 18 -10.80 -9.82 16.08
CA GLU A 18 -10.02 -10.74 16.93
C GLU A 18 -8.61 -10.20 17.18
N GLU A 19 -7.90 -9.76 16.12
CA GLU A 19 -6.56 -9.20 16.27
C GLU A 19 -6.54 -7.98 17.18
N ILE A 20 -7.47 -7.05 17.01
CA ILE A 20 -7.50 -5.79 17.77
C ILE A 20 -7.86 -6.00 19.24
N ASN A 21 -8.83 -6.87 19.54
CA ASN A 21 -9.43 -6.93 20.86
C ASN A 21 -8.97 -8.13 21.70
N VAL A 22 -8.51 -9.20 21.07
CA VAL A 22 -8.17 -10.47 21.74
C VAL A 22 -6.67 -10.78 21.66
N LEU A 23 -6.11 -10.80 20.45
CA LEU A 23 -4.72 -11.23 20.26
C LEU A 23 -3.73 -10.12 20.62
N TYR A 24 -4.06 -8.87 20.29
CA TYR A 24 -3.15 -7.72 20.50
C TYR A 24 -3.86 -6.53 21.15
N PRO A 25 -4.47 -6.72 22.34
CA PRO A 25 -5.26 -5.67 22.98
C PRO A 25 -4.42 -4.44 23.36
N GLU A 26 -3.14 -4.64 23.67
CA GLU A 26 -2.22 -3.56 24.07
C GLU A 26 -1.51 -2.88 22.89
N SER A 27 -1.72 -3.36 21.66
CA SER A 27 -1.08 -2.76 20.49
C SER A 27 -1.94 -1.64 19.92
N ASP A 28 -1.29 -0.53 19.56
CA ASP A 28 -1.96 0.66 19.06
C ASP A 28 -1.85 0.82 17.53
N VAL A 29 -0.80 0.27 16.92
CA VAL A 29 -0.53 0.41 15.47
C VAL A 29 -0.52 -0.95 14.79
N PHE A 30 -1.24 -1.03 13.65
CA PHE A 30 -1.25 -2.21 12.80
C PHE A 30 -0.79 -1.86 11.39
N GLU A 31 0.04 -2.73 10.83
CA GLU A 31 0.45 -2.68 9.42
C GLU A 31 -0.15 -3.84 8.64
N PHE A 32 -0.47 -3.57 7.39
CA PHE A 32 -1.13 -4.48 6.48
C PHE A 32 -0.25 -4.74 5.26
N GLU A 33 -0.23 -5.97 4.79
CA GLU A 33 0.39 -6.29 3.52
C GLU A 33 -0.50 -5.78 2.38
N PHE A 34 0.10 -5.02 1.46
CA PHE A 34 -0.55 -4.52 0.27
C PHE A 34 -0.34 -5.47 -0.89
N LEU A 35 -1.45 -5.88 -1.52
CA LEU A 35 -1.46 -6.63 -2.75
C LEU A 35 -1.77 -5.66 -3.89
N TYR A 36 -0.76 -5.31 -4.67
CA TYR A 36 -0.89 -4.34 -5.75
C TYR A 36 -1.51 -4.99 -6.98
N ILE A 37 -2.79 -4.71 -7.20
CA ILE A 37 -3.56 -5.26 -8.31
C ILE A 37 -3.09 -4.65 -9.63
N TRP A 38 -2.88 -5.52 -10.65
CA TRP A 38 -2.21 -5.12 -11.89
C TRP A 38 -2.81 -5.82 -13.10
N ASP A 39 -3.35 -5.05 -14.04
CA ASP A 39 -4.00 -5.45 -15.30
C ASP A 39 -5.21 -6.39 -15.18
N ASN A 40 -5.23 -7.26 -14.20
CA ASN A 40 -6.28 -8.24 -13.96
C ASN A 40 -6.75 -8.14 -12.49
N PRO A 41 -8.06 -8.04 -12.21
CA PRO A 41 -8.56 -7.92 -10.85
C PRO A 41 -8.26 -9.12 -9.95
N ASN A 42 -7.86 -10.25 -10.53
CA ASN A 42 -7.58 -11.50 -9.82
C ASN A 42 -6.08 -11.76 -9.65
N GLN A 43 -5.23 -10.83 -10.07
CA GLN A 43 -3.78 -10.97 -9.91
C GLN A 43 -3.16 -9.72 -9.30
N TYR A 44 -2.03 -9.91 -8.62
CA TYR A 44 -1.25 -8.83 -8.04
C TYR A 44 0.22 -8.99 -8.40
N ARG A 45 0.92 -7.87 -8.43
CA ARG A 45 2.36 -7.84 -8.67
C ARG A 45 3.13 -8.31 -7.43
N TYR A 46 4.13 -9.17 -7.63
CA TYR A 46 4.91 -9.81 -6.56
C TYR A 46 6.40 -9.84 -6.87
N ASP A 47 6.99 -8.69 -7.17
CA ASP A 47 8.43 -8.55 -7.41
C ASP A 47 8.98 -7.32 -6.69
N GLY A 48 10.24 -7.35 -6.34
CA GLY A 48 10.94 -6.21 -5.74
C GLY A 48 10.18 -5.58 -4.56
N TYR A 49 9.90 -4.29 -4.67
CA TYR A 49 9.15 -3.54 -3.66
C TYR A 49 7.71 -4.07 -3.45
N TYR A 50 7.10 -4.60 -4.50
CA TYR A 50 5.72 -5.09 -4.47
C TYR A 50 5.58 -6.46 -3.78
N CYS A 51 6.70 -7.11 -3.50
CA CYS A 51 6.75 -8.33 -2.70
C CYS A 51 6.78 -7.94 -1.21
N GLN A 52 5.74 -8.31 -0.47
CA GLN A 52 5.65 -8.05 0.97
C GLN A 52 5.72 -6.56 1.36
N ALA A 53 5.00 -5.72 0.65
CA ALA A 53 4.89 -4.31 0.98
C ALA A 53 3.95 -4.11 2.19
N TRP A 54 4.53 -3.78 3.33
CA TRP A 54 3.80 -3.55 4.58
C TRP A 54 3.62 -2.05 4.83
N HIS A 55 2.37 -1.65 5.10
CA HIS A 55 2.03 -0.26 5.38
C HIS A 55 1.20 -0.13 6.64
N LYS A 56 1.56 0.82 7.49
CA LYS A 56 0.78 1.18 8.67
C LYS A 56 -0.49 1.89 8.23
N ARG A 57 -1.66 1.35 8.56
CA ARG A 57 -2.97 1.89 8.13
C ARG A 57 -3.99 2.01 9.25
N LEU A 58 -3.74 1.41 10.40
CA LEU A 58 -4.64 1.50 11.54
C LEU A 58 -3.89 2.01 12.77
N LEU A 59 -4.50 2.96 13.46
CA LEU A 59 -4.11 3.47 14.75
C LEU A 59 -5.32 3.38 15.69
N LYS A 60 -5.14 2.74 16.85
CA LYS A 60 -6.11 2.85 17.94
C LYS A 60 -5.96 4.22 18.60
N MET A 61 -7.06 4.95 18.68
CA MET A 61 -7.05 6.33 19.23
C MET A 61 -7.02 6.40 20.76
N LYS A 62 -7.30 5.29 21.44
CA LYS A 62 -7.26 5.24 22.91
C LYS A 62 -5.81 5.41 23.38
N ASN A 63 -5.57 6.34 24.26
CA ASN A 63 -4.25 6.67 24.83
C ASN A 63 -3.26 7.35 23.88
N GLN A 64 -3.69 7.83 22.71
CA GLN A 64 -2.82 8.61 21.83
C GLN A 64 -2.64 10.05 22.32
N PRO A 65 -1.51 10.73 21.97
CA PRO A 65 -1.35 12.15 22.20
C PRO A 65 -2.49 12.97 21.60
N GLU A 66 -2.87 14.07 22.24
CA GLU A 66 -3.91 14.97 21.72
C GLU A 66 -3.44 15.66 20.43
N ASP A 67 -2.14 15.94 20.31
CA ASP A 67 -1.50 16.61 19.18
C ASP A 67 -0.80 15.60 18.25
N LEU A 68 -1.57 14.88 17.45
CA LEU A 68 -1.03 13.93 16.48
C LEU A 68 -0.44 14.65 15.26
N HIS A 69 0.83 14.36 14.97
CA HIS A 69 1.56 14.98 13.86
C HIS A 69 1.76 14.03 12.68
N TYR A 70 1.26 14.43 11.52
CA TYR A 70 1.60 13.80 10.25
C TYR A 70 2.82 14.49 9.63
N SER A 71 3.63 13.76 8.86
CA SER A 71 4.74 14.36 8.13
C SER A 71 4.23 15.36 7.11
N GLU A 72 4.66 16.62 7.21
CA GLU A 72 4.32 17.67 6.24
C GLU A 72 4.81 17.35 4.83
N THR A 73 5.92 16.62 4.72
CA THR A 73 6.52 16.24 3.44
C THR A 73 5.92 14.97 2.85
N GLY A 74 5.05 14.29 3.58
CA GLY A 74 4.56 12.96 3.19
C GLY A 74 5.64 11.87 3.17
N TYR A 75 6.87 12.17 3.61
CA TYR A 75 8.00 11.26 3.58
C TYR A 75 8.59 11.04 4.97
N VAL A 76 8.59 9.79 5.41
CA VAL A 76 9.39 9.34 6.56
C VAL A 76 10.34 8.27 6.07
N GLY A 77 11.63 8.59 6.06
CA GLY A 77 12.72 7.66 5.78
C GLY A 77 12.72 6.98 4.41
N ASN A 78 11.72 6.21 4.09
CA ASN A 78 11.68 5.38 2.87
C ASN A 78 10.74 5.88 1.76
N GLY A 79 10.34 7.14 1.79
CA GLY A 79 9.64 7.76 0.65
C GLY A 79 8.12 7.59 0.63
N HIS A 80 7.52 6.99 1.63
CA HIS A 80 6.07 6.86 1.73
C HIS A 80 5.50 7.71 2.87
N SER A 81 4.37 8.36 2.58
CA SER A 81 3.60 9.03 3.63
C SER A 81 3.19 8.00 4.69
N PRO A 82 3.44 8.23 5.96
CA PRO A 82 2.99 7.31 6.99
C PRO A 82 1.46 7.30 7.00
N GLY A 83 0.86 6.12 6.96
CA GLY A 83 -0.58 5.96 7.12
C GLY A 83 -1.06 6.26 8.55
N VAL A 84 -0.12 6.55 9.46
CA VAL A 84 -0.36 6.90 10.86
C VAL A 84 0.54 8.07 11.26
N PRO A 85 0.16 8.88 12.28
CA PRO A 85 0.96 10.00 12.79
C PRO A 85 2.36 9.57 13.26
N GLN A 86 3.33 10.46 13.13
CA GLN A 86 4.73 10.19 13.49
C GLN A 86 4.96 10.02 14.98
N ASN A 87 4.20 10.75 15.79
CA ASN A 87 4.30 10.76 17.24
C ASN A 87 3.30 9.81 17.91
N CYS A 88 2.64 8.93 17.15
CA CYS A 88 1.69 8.01 17.76
C CYS A 88 2.39 6.91 18.58
N ILE A 89 1.76 6.52 19.67
CA ILE A 89 2.22 5.40 20.51
C ILE A 89 2.17 4.10 19.70
N GLY A 90 3.21 3.28 19.79
CA GLY A 90 3.31 1.99 19.10
C GLY A 90 3.81 2.04 17.65
N GLN A 91 4.18 3.22 17.13
CA GLN A 91 4.65 3.39 15.75
C GLN A 91 5.91 2.57 15.43
N ASP A 92 6.79 2.39 16.39
CA ASP A 92 8.05 1.64 16.26
C ASP A 92 7.89 0.12 16.34
N LYS A 93 6.72 -0.33 16.80
CA LYS A 93 6.38 -1.75 17.00
C LYS A 93 5.01 -2.11 16.44
N PRO A 94 4.74 -1.87 15.15
CA PRO A 94 3.45 -2.19 14.57
C PRO A 94 3.22 -3.70 14.54
N ILE A 95 1.97 -4.11 14.71
CA ILE A 95 1.57 -5.50 14.53
C ILE A 95 1.26 -5.76 13.07
N ARG A 96 1.81 -6.82 12.50
CA ARG A 96 1.48 -7.33 11.16
C ARG A 96 0.16 -8.06 11.20
N SER A 97 -0.85 -7.45 10.61
CA SER A 97 -2.18 -8.05 10.50
C SER A 97 -2.19 -9.20 9.48
N LYS A 98 -3.02 -10.21 9.74
CA LYS A 98 -3.35 -11.26 8.75
C LYS A 98 -4.25 -10.73 7.63
N VAL A 99 -4.97 -9.63 7.90
CA VAL A 99 -5.81 -8.95 6.92
C VAL A 99 -4.93 -8.29 5.85
N LYS A 100 -5.34 -8.38 4.59
CA LYS A 100 -4.62 -7.77 3.46
C LYS A 100 -5.41 -6.58 2.91
N ILE A 101 -4.70 -5.69 2.22
CA ILE A 101 -5.30 -4.57 1.49
C ILE A 101 -5.01 -4.76 -0.01
N LEU A 102 -6.06 -4.76 -0.82
CA LEU A 102 -5.95 -4.70 -2.27
C LEU A 102 -5.77 -3.24 -2.69
N HIS A 103 -4.70 -2.95 -3.41
CA HIS A 103 -4.39 -1.61 -3.88
C HIS A 103 -4.55 -1.53 -5.40
N TYR A 104 -5.56 -0.80 -5.86
CA TYR A 104 -5.94 -0.67 -7.27
C TYR A 104 -5.27 0.51 -7.99
N GLY A 105 -4.47 1.29 -7.30
CA GLY A 105 -3.84 2.49 -7.85
C GLY A 105 -2.87 2.26 -9.01
N TYR A 106 -2.56 1.00 -9.32
CA TYR A 106 -1.72 0.59 -10.46
C TYR A 106 -2.46 -0.38 -11.40
N PHE A 107 -3.78 -0.45 -11.29
CA PHE A 107 -4.58 -1.49 -11.94
C PHE A 107 -4.41 -1.50 -13.45
N ASP A 108 -4.56 -0.37 -14.13
CA ASP A 108 -4.42 -0.27 -15.58
C ASP A 108 -3.25 0.63 -16.01
N ASP A 109 -2.91 0.56 -17.29
CA ASP A 109 -1.78 1.32 -17.83
C ASP A 109 -1.99 2.83 -17.73
N GLU A 110 -3.20 3.34 -17.89
CA GLU A 110 -3.49 4.76 -17.79
C GLU A 110 -3.22 5.28 -16.37
N LEU A 111 -3.68 4.57 -15.35
CA LEU A 111 -3.41 4.90 -13.95
C LEU A 111 -1.91 4.88 -13.66
N ARG A 112 -1.18 3.87 -14.16
CA ARG A 112 0.27 3.76 -14.00
C ARG A 112 1.00 4.92 -14.66
N GLN A 113 0.66 5.28 -15.89
CA GLN A 113 1.26 6.40 -16.62
C GLN A 113 0.99 7.74 -15.90
N ASN A 114 -0.21 7.93 -15.39
CA ASN A 114 -0.57 9.14 -14.65
C ASN A 114 0.21 9.23 -13.33
N LYS A 115 0.31 8.14 -12.56
CA LYS A 115 1.13 8.09 -11.34
C LYS A 115 2.61 8.29 -11.64
N PHE A 116 3.14 7.68 -12.68
CA PHE A 116 4.53 7.88 -13.10
C PHE A 116 4.83 9.34 -13.40
N LYS A 117 3.99 10.01 -14.21
CA LYS A 117 4.13 11.44 -14.53
C LYS A 117 4.06 12.29 -13.28
N TYR A 118 3.06 12.04 -12.43
CA TYR A 118 2.85 12.80 -11.20
C TYR A 118 4.03 12.68 -10.24
N TYR A 119 4.50 11.47 -9.93
CA TYR A 119 5.61 11.26 -9.01
C TYR A 119 6.94 11.76 -9.56
N THR A 120 7.17 11.60 -10.86
CA THR A 120 8.38 12.11 -11.52
C THR A 120 8.43 13.64 -11.45
N ALA A 121 7.30 14.31 -11.69
CA ALA A 121 7.23 15.77 -11.59
C ALA A 121 7.37 16.27 -10.14
N ARG A 122 6.65 15.63 -9.20
CA ARG A 122 6.67 16.00 -7.78
C ARG A 122 8.05 15.85 -7.16
N ASP A 123 8.75 14.77 -7.50
CA ASP A 123 10.00 14.38 -6.86
C ASP A 123 11.23 14.64 -7.77
N ALA A 124 11.09 15.51 -8.76
CA ALA A 124 12.16 15.78 -9.75
C ALA A 124 13.49 16.17 -9.11
N ASP A 125 13.47 17.04 -8.10
CA ASP A 125 14.68 17.47 -7.38
C ASP A 125 15.33 16.32 -6.61
N ARG A 126 14.54 15.43 -6.04
CA ARG A 126 15.00 14.27 -5.29
C ARG A 126 15.59 13.20 -6.21
N ILE A 127 14.91 12.93 -7.32
CA ILE A 127 15.39 12.00 -8.35
C ILE A 127 16.73 12.48 -8.92
N SER A 128 16.88 13.77 -9.20
CA SER A 128 18.11 14.35 -9.73
C SER A 128 19.28 14.30 -8.74
N LYS A 129 19.01 14.48 -7.44
CA LYS A 129 20.05 14.54 -6.39
C LYS A 129 20.52 13.16 -5.93
N HIS A 130 19.63 12.19 -5.88
CA HIS A 130 19.92 10.91 -5.22
C HIS A 130 19.92 9.70 -6.16
N ASN A 131 19.38 9.81 -7.37
CA ASN A 131 19.22 8.70 -8.33
C ASN A 131 18.75 7.37 -7.66
N GLU A 132 18.04 7.50 -6.54
CA GLU A 132 17.82 6.39 -5.60
C GLU A 132 16.83 5.36 -6.13
N PHE A 133 15.90 5.78 -7.00
CA PHE A 133 14.75 4.92 -7.37
C PHE A 133 14.65 4.63 -8.88
N GLY A 134 15.65 5.01 -9.68
CA GLY A 134 15.53 4.83 -11.13
C GLY A 134 14.36 5.58 -11.76
N GLY A 135 13.86 6.66 -11.10
CA GLY A 135 12.85 7.54 -11.64
C GLY A 135 11.45 6.94 -11.73
N TYR A 136 11.05 6.08 -10.82
CA TYR A 136 9.72 5.42 -10.80
C TYR A 136 9.43 4.52 -12.03
N LYS A 137 10.44 4.16 -12.82
CA LYS A 137 10.27 3.28 -14.00
C LYS A 137 9.65 1.93 -13.64
N ASN A 138 9.84 1.45 -12.42
CA ASN A 138 9.19 0.25 -11.91
C ASN A 138 7.65 0.29 -11.99
N ILE A 139 7.05 1.48 -12.07
CA ILE A 139 5.59 1.64 -12.20
C ILE A 139 5.10 1.28 -13.61
N ILE A 140 5.91 1.54 -14.64
CA ILE A 140 5.50 1.38 -16.05
C ILE A 140 6.19 0.22 -16.77
N SER A 141 7.46 -0.06 -16.48
CA SER A 141 8.26 -1.02 -17.25
C SER A 141 8.87 -2.17 -16.45
N GLY A 142 8.66 -2.19 -15.14
CA GLY A 142 9.32 -3.19 -14.28
C GLY A 142 10.82 -2.99 -14.14
N GLU A 143 11.38 -1.87 -14.60
CA GLU A 143 12.78 -1.53 -14.46
C GLU A 143 13.04 -0.71 -13.19
N GLY A 144 14.28 -0.73 -12.73
CA GLY A 144 14.75 0.08 -11.61
C GLY A 144 14.92 -0.71 -10.31
N LYS A 145 15.46 -0.05 -9.29
CA LYS A 145 15.85 -0.66 -8.00
C LYS A 145 14.68 -1.26 -7.21
N LEU A 146 13.45 -0.83 -7.49
CA LEU A 146 12.26 -1.32 -6.81
C LEU A 146 11.65 -2.57 -7.48
N SER A 147 12.14 -2.95 -8.66
CA SER A 147 11.75 -4.19 -9.33
C SER A 147 12.62 -5.35 -8.89
N GLY A 148 12.08 -6.56 -8.96
CA GLY A 148 12.84 -7.78 -8.70
C GLY A 148 13.88 -8.06 -9.78
N PRO A 149 14.85 -8.96 -9.51
CA PRO A 149 15.93 -9.29 -10.44
C PRO A 149 15.44 -10.00 -11.73
N HIS A 150 14.23 -10.53 -11.72
CA HIS A 150 13.64 -11.30 -12.83
C HIS A 150 12.59 -10.51 -13.61
N GLY A 151 12.47 -9.21 -13.37
CA GLY A 151 11.45 -8.34 -13.97
C GLY A 151 10.11 -8.39 -13.21
N ILE A 152 9.01 -8.16 -13.91
CA ILE A 152 7.68 -8.16 -13.31
C ILE A 152 7.20 -9.60 -13.12
N GLU A 153 6.86 -9.92 -11.87
CA GLU A 153 6.25 -11.19 -11.50
C GLU A 153 4.83 -10.98 -11.00
N PHE A 154 3.94 -11.91 -11.32
CA PHE A 154 2.55 -11.87 -10.87
C PHE A 154 2.17 -13.11 -10.09
N ARG A 155 1.25 -12.94 -9.15
CA ARG A 155 0.57 -14.01 -8.43
C ARG A 155 -0.93 -13.81 -8.51
N TYR A 156 -1.67 -14.92 -8.49
CA TYR A 156 -3.13 -14.86 -8.37
C TYR A 156 -3.55 -14.62 -6.93
N LEU A 157 -4.63 -13.87 -6.77
CA LEU A 157 -5.26 -13.71 -5.46
C LEU A 157 -5.75 -15.09 -4.97
N PRO A 158 -5.63 -15.38 -3.67
CA PRO A 158 -6.24 -16.56 -3.08
C PRO A 158 -7.75 -16.58 -3.31
N GLU A 159 -8.33 -17.78 -3.36
CA GLU A 159 -9.78 -17.96 -3.43
C GLU A 159 -10.47 -17.23 -2.27
N GLY A 160 -11.57 -16.55 -2.56
CA GLY A 160 -12.31 -15.73 -1.59
C GLY A 160 -11.83 -14.28 -1.45
N PHE A 161 -10.72 -13.89 -2.13
CA PHE A 161 -10.24 -12.49 -2.16
C PHE A 161 -10.82 -11.71 -3.35
N TYR A 162 -11.60 -12.36 -4.19
CA TYR A 162 -12.16 -11.75 -5.38
C TYR A 162 -13.31 -10.82 -5.04
N PHE A 163 -13.28 -9.62 -5.60
CA PHE A 163 -14.47 -8.78 -5.72
C PHE A 163 -15.08 -9.07 -7.09
N ASN A 164 -16.37 -9.42 -7.10
CA ASN A 164 -17.15 -9.40 -8.33
C ASN A 164 -17.40 -7.94 -8.71
N PHE A 165 -16.45 -7.33 -9.43
CA PHE A 165 -16.74 -6.05 -10.06
C PHE A 165 -17.87 -6.31 -11.08
N PRO A 166 -18.96 -5.53 -11.02
CA PRO A 166 -19.92 -5.58 -12.11
C PRO A 166 -19.17 -5.28 -13.39
N ASP A 167 -19.34 -6.17 -14.40
CA ASP A 167 -18.79 -5.92 -15.73
C ASP A 167 -19.06 -4.46 -16.07
N LYS A 168 -18.01 -3.73 -16.48
CA LYS A 168 -18.20 -2.43 -17.10
C LYS A 168 -19.10 -2.70 -18.30
N LYS A 169 -20.43 -2.58 -18.13
CA LYS A 169 -21.36 -2.59 -19.24
C LYS A 169 -20.84 -1.52 -20.16
N ASN A 170 -20.44 -1.92 -21.38
CA ASN A 170 -20.14 -1.00 -22.45
C ASN A 170 -21.28 0.04 -22.45
N PRO A 171 -21.00 1.33 -22.29
CA PRO A 171 -21.99 2.34 -22.52
C PRO A 171 -22.24 2.28 -24.03
N ASN A 172 -23.39 1.71 -24.42
CA ASN A 172 -23.92 1.87 -25.77
C ASN A 172 -24.23 3.33 -26.02
#